data_b4364aa1e7c49eaaaae90d4d0e0c7aed
#
_entry.id   b4364aa1e7c49eaaaae90d4d0e0c7aed
#
_cell.length_a   1.000
_cell.length_b   1.000
_cell.length_c   1.000
_cell.angle_alpha   90.00
_cell.angle_beta   90.00
_cell.angle_gamma   90.00
#
_symmetry.space_group_name_H-M   'P 1'
#
loop_
_entity.id
_entity.type
_entity.pdbx_description
1 polymer ?
#
loop_
_entity_poly.entity_id
_entity_poly.type
_entity_poly.pdbx_seq_one_letter_code
_entity_poly.pdbx_strand_id
1 'polypeptide(L)'
;ENQEGGVDEIHVVYTHFINMGTQETRVRRILPLEVVDEVIEPNESGMPFPLYEFEPSSEGVLDALLPRYIEQMVYLSLLTSAASEHAARRRAMKSATDNAEELIRSLTRQANQARQAEITQEISEIVGGADALSA
;
A
#
# COMPACT_ATOMS: atom_id res chain seq x y z
N GLU A 1 -37.47 -16.58 -0.96
CA GLU A 1 -38.51 -15.64 -0.48
C GLU A 1 -37.79 -14.33 -0.14
N ASN A 2 -37.94 -13.33 -1.01
CA ASN A 2 -37.47 -11.97 -0.74
C ASN A 2 -38.29 -11.42 0.42
N GLN A 3 -37.68 -11.33 1.60
CA GLN A 3 -38.24 -10.56 2.71
C GLN A 3 -38.13 -9.08 2.37
N GLU A 4 -39.23 -8.34 2.49
CA GLU A 4 -39.22 -6.88 2.38
C GLU A 4 -38.14 -6.30 3.34
N GLY A 5 -37.12 -5.68 2.79
CA GLY A 5 -35.98 -5.12 3.55
C GLY A 5 -34.69 -5.96 3.50
N GLY A 6 -34.65 -7.02 2.69
CA GLY A 6 -33.42 -7.80 2.44
C GLY A 6 -32.40 -7.02 1.58
N VAL A 7 -31.13 -7.43 1.69
CA VAL A 7 -30.04 -6.91 0.84
C VAL A 7 -29.88 -7.86 -0.33
N ASP A 8 -30.00 -7.35 -1.56
CA ASP A 8 -29.91 -8.17 -2.78
C ASP A 8 -28.46 -8.43 -3.17
N GLU A 9 -27.58 -7.46 -2.98
CA GLU A 9 -26.16 -7.57 -3.33
C GLU A 9 -25.26 -6.95 -2.25
N ILE A 10 -24.11 -7.57 -2.02
CA ILE A 10 -23.05 -7.05 -1.16
C ILE A 10 -21.78 -6.91 -1.97
N HIS A 11 -21.30 -5.67 -2.08
CA HIS A 11 -20.03 -5.35 -2.71
C HIS A 11 -19.04 -4.83 -1.66
N VAL A 12 -17.79 -5.31 -1.74
CA VAL A 12 -16.68 -4.78 -0.94
C VAL A 12 -15.72 -4.03 -1.85
N VAL A 13 -15.47 -2.77 -1.48
CA VAL A 13 -14.45 -1.93 -2.11
C VAL A 13 -13.25 -1.89 -1.19
N TYR A 14 -12.10 -2.33 -1.68
CA TYR A 14 -10.88 -2.42 -0.89
C TYR A 14 -9.64 -2.16 -1.73
N THR A 15 -8.52 -1.86 -1.07
CA THR A 15 -7.24 -1.70 -1.74
C THR A 15 -6.48 -3.01 -1.73
N HIS A 16 -6.31 -3.58 -2.91
CA HIS A 16 -5.55 -4.81 -3.10
C HIS A 16 -4.04 -4.52 -3.10
N PHE A 17 -3.32 -5.24 -2.26
CA PHE A 17 -1.86 -5.17 -2.19
C PHE A 17 -1.24 -6.09 -3.23
N ILE A 18 -0.56 -5.52 -4.23
CA ILE A 18 0.20 -6.26 -5.24
C ILE A 18 1.65 -6.40 -4.79
N ASN A 19 2.28 -5.27 -4.49
CA ASN A 19 3.65 -5.19 -3.97
C ASN A 19 3.86 -3.85 -3.26
N MET A 20 5.06 -3.63 -2.71
CA MET A 20 5.40 -2.41 -1.98
C MET A 20 5.29 -1.13 -2.83
N GLY A 21 5.41 -1.24 -4.14
CA GLY A 21 5.33 -0.11 -5.09
C GLY A 21 3.91 0.12 -5.62
N THR A 22 3.08 -0.92 -5.71
CA THR A 22 1.80 -0.88 -6.43
C THR A 22 0.68 -1.42 -5.57
N GLN A 23 -0.38 -0.63 -5.44
CA GLN A 23 -1.64 -0.99 -4.82
C GLN A 23 -2.76 -0.62 -5.78
N GLU A 24 -3.82 -1.39 -5.80
CA GLU A 24 -4.93 -1.23 -6.72
C GLU A 24 -6.26 -1.25 -5.96
N THR A 25 -7.15 -0.30 -6.25
CA THR A 25 -8.50 -0.34 -5.71
C THR A 25 -9.33 -1.36 -6.49
N ARG A 26 -9.93 -2.31 -5.78
CA ARG A 26 -10.79 -3.34 -6.35
C ARG A 26 -12.18 -3.30 -5.73
N VAL A 27 -13.14 -3.59 -6.58
CA VAL A 27 -14.53 -3.85 -6.17
C VAL A 27 -14.79 -5.33 -6.37
N ARG A 28 -15.28 -5.99 -5.35
CA ARG A 28 -15.64 -7.41 -5.42
C ARG A 28 -17.04 -7.61 -4.88
N ARG A 29 -17.87 -8.26 -5.68
CA ARG A 29 -19.18 -8.73 -5.23
C ARG A 29 -18.96 -9.96 -4.34
N ILE A 30 -19.49 -9.93 -3.13
CA ILE A 30 -19.43 -11.05 -2.18
C ILE A 30 -20.72 -11.86 -2.23
N LEU A 31 -21.84 -11.19 -2.38
CA LEU A 31 -23.15 -11.82 -2.52
C LEU A 31 -23.93 -11.18 -3.69
N PRO A 32 -24.75 -11.96 -4.42
CA PRO A 32 -24.83 -13.42 -4.39
C PRO A 32 -23.54 -14.08 -4.90
N LEU A 33 -23.32 -15.32 -4.45
CA LEU A 33 -22.19 -16.13 -4.95
C LEU A 33 -22.49 -16.56 -6.38
N GLU A 34 -21.51 -16.43 -7.25
CA GLU A 34 -21.59 -16.87 -8.63
C GLU A 34 -21.01 -18.29 -8.72
N VAL A 35 -21.87 -19.24 -9.06
CA VAL A 35 -21.46 -20.62 -9.32
C VAL A 35 -20.97 -20.69 -10.75
N VAL A 36 -19.71 -21.03 -10.93
CA VAL A 36 -19.13 -21.27 -12.25
C VAL A 36 -18.88 -22.77 -12.39
N ASP A 37 -19.51 -23.36 -13.37
CA ASP A 37 -19.24 -24.74 -13.76
C ASP A 37 -17.92 -24.76 -14.55
N GLU A 38 -16.83 -25.10 -13.88
CA GLU A 38 -15.54 -25.29 -14.51
C GLU A 38 -15.38 -26.76 -14.91
N VAL A 39 -15.21 -27.02 -16.21
CA VAL A 39 -14.82 -28.35 -16.69
C VAL A 39 -13.35 -28.52 -16.37
N ILE A 40 -13.06 -29.23 -15.28
CA ILE A 40 -11.69 -29.54 -14.89
C ILE A 40 -11.17 -30.61 -15.85
N GLU A 41 -10.28 -30.21 -16.76
CA GLU A 41 -9.56 -31.18 -17.57
C GLU A 41 -8.70 -32.10 -16.68
N PRO A 42 -8.59 -33.42 -17.00
CA PRO A 42 -7.74 -34.30 -16.20
C PRO A 42 -6.34 -33.75 -16.12
N ASN A 43 -5.80 -33.62 -14.90
CA ASN A 43 -4.42 -33.18 -14.70
C ASN A 43 -3.47 -33.95 -15.62
N GLU A 44 -2.49 -33.26 -16.21
CA GLU A 44 -1.45 -33.87 -17.08
C GLU A 44 -0.72 -35.06 -16.41
N SER A 45 -0.79 -35.16 -15.08
CA SER A 45 -0.25 -36.28 -14.29
C SER A 45 -1.11 -37.53 -14.29
N GLY A 46 -2.33 -37.51 -14.86
CA GLY A 46 -3.23 -38.66 -14.92
C GLY A 46 -3.71 -39.19 -13.56
N MET A 47 -3.47 -38.46 -12.48
CA MET A 47 -3.96 -38.86 -11.17
C MET A 47 -5.48 -38.60 -11.06
N PRO A 48 -6.27 -39.58 -10.61
CA PRO A 48 -7.68 -39.38 -10.36
C PRO A 48 -7.88 -38.34 -9.24
N PHE A 49 -8.92 -37.52 -9.43
CA PHE A 49 -9.31 -36.59 -8.35
C PHE A 49 -9.64 -37.37 -7.07
N PRO A 50 -9.25 -36.86 -5.88
CA PRO A 50 -9.59 -37.49 -4.63
C PRO A 50 -11.12 -37.55 -4.49
N LEU A 51 -11.64 -38.74 -4.13
CA LEU A 51 -13.04 -38.88 -3.78
C LEU A 51 -13.25 -38.28 -2.39
N TYR A 52 -14.09 -37.25 -2.31
CA TYR A 52 -14.51 -36.64 -1.06
C TYR A 52 -15.85 -37.25 -0.62
N GLU A 53 -15.93 -37.73 0.61
CA GLU A 53 -17.19 -38.07 1.28
C GLU A 53 -17.59 -36.91 2.19
N PHE A 54 -18.86 -36.55 2.14
CA PHE A 54 -19.40 -35.45 2.92
C PHE A 54 -20.30 -35.98 4.04
N GLU A 55 -20.02 -35.60 5.29
CA GLU A 55 -20.85 -35.94 6.44
C GLU A 55 -21.42 -34.67 7.09
N PRO A 56 -22.73 -34.60 7.39
CA PRO A 56 -23.76 -35.60 7.09
C PRO A 56 -24.24 -35.60 5.63
N SER A 57 -24.04 -34.47 4.89
CA SER A 57 -24.39 -34.32 3.48
C SER A 57 -23.60 -33.18 2.87
N SER A 58 -23.46 -33.14 1.55
CA SER A 58 -22.80 -32.03 0.83
C SER A 58 -23.47 -30.69 1.07
N GLU A 59 -24.79 -30.67 1.13
CA GLU A 59 -25.60 -29.47 1.37
C GLU A 59 -25.35 -28.92 2.80
N GLY A 60 -25.38 -29.78 3.82
CA GLY A 60 -25.12 -29.37 5.20
C GLY A 60 -23.68 -28.85 5.42
N VAL A 61 -22.71 -29.41 4.71
CA VAL A 61 -21.33 -28.92 4.73
C VAL A 61 -21.22 -27.55 4.06
N LEU A 62 -21.88 -27.35 2.93
CA LEU A 62 -21.90 -26.07 2.21
C LEU A 62 -22.56 -24.97 3.07
N ASP A 63 -23.69 -25.25 3.69
CA ASP A 63 -24.39 -24.32 4.58
C ASP A 63 -23.49 -23.85 5.74
N ALA A 64 -22.64 -24.71 6.24
CA ALA A 64 -21.70 -24.37 7.31
C ALA A 64 -20.47 -23.60 6.79
N LEU A 65 -20.04 -23.86 5.56
CA LEU A 65 -18.84 -23.25 4.96
C LEU A 65 -19.09 -21.87 4.34
N LEU A 66 -20.28 -21.65 3.77
CA LEU A 66 -20.60 -20.39 3.09
C LEU A 66 -20.46 -19.16 3.99
N PRO A 67 -20.99 -19.12 5.21
CA PRO A 67 -20.77 -17.98 6.10
C PRO A 67 -19.28 -17.75 6.42
N ARG A 68 -18.54 -18.81 6.66
CA ARG A 68 -17.08 -18.72 6.92
C ARG A 68 -16.31 -18.21 5.72
N TYR A 69 -16.73 -18.60 4.51
CA TYR A 69 -16.13 -18.09 3.28
C TYR A 69 -16.31 -16.57 3.19
N ILE A 70 -17.50 -16.06 3.47
CA ILE A 70 -17.80 -14.62 3.45
C ILE A 70 -16.97 -13.88 4.50
N GLU A 71 -16.92 -14.40 5.74
CA GLU A 71 -16.08 -13.84 6.81
C GLU A 71 -14.61 -13.76 6.38
N GLN A 72 -14.09 -14.83 5.81
CA GLN A 72 -12.71 -14.90 5.33
C GLN A 72 -12.45 -13.90 4.20
N MET A 73 -13.39 -13.71 3.28
CA MET A 73 -13.27 -12.74 2.19
C MET A 73 -13.23 -11.30 2.71
N VAL A 74 -14.07 -10.96 3.68
CA VAL A 74 -14.05 -9.65 4.34
C VAL A 74 -12.75 -9.46 5.10
N TYR A 75 -12.34 -10.46 5.87
CA TYR A 75 -11.07 -10.40 6.62
C TYR A 75 -9.85 -10.18 5.72
N LEU A 76 -9.74 -10.92 4.60
CA LEU A 76 -8.67 -10.75 3.62
C LEU A 76 -8.70 -9.36 2.98
N SER A 77 -9.87 -8.82 2.70
CA SER A 77 -10.03 -7.47 2.14
C SER A 77 -9.53 -6.40 3.11
N LEU A 78 -9.83 -6.53 4.40
CA LEU A 78 -9.34 -5.65 5.45
C LEU A 78 -7.83 -5.76 5.63
N LEU A 79 -7.30 -6.98 5.67
CA LEU A 79 -5.88 -7.24 5.84
C LEU A 79 -5.05 -6.67 4.69
N THR A 80 -5.48 -6.88 3.44
CA THR A 80 -4.80 -6.35 2.25
C THR A 80 -4.89 -4.83 2.17
N SER A 81 -6.00 -4.23 2.61
CA SER A 81 -6.13 -2.78 2.72
C SER A 81 -5.17 -2.19 3.76
N ALA A 82 -5.06 -2.81 4.93
CA ALA A 82 -4.11 -2.39 5.96
C ALA A 82 -2.65 -2.51 5.48
N ALA A 83 -2.31 -3.61 4.81
CA ALA A 83 -0.98 -3.79 4.22
C ALA A 83 -0.68 -2.71 3.16
N SER A 84 -1.67 -2.37 2.33
CA SER A 84 -1.57 -1.33 1.30
C SER A 84 -1.35 0.06 1.92
N GLU A 85 -2.06 0.38 3.00
CA GLU A 85 -1.88 1.62 3.75
C GLU A 85 -0.48 1.74 4.32
N HIS A 86 0.03 0.69 4.95
CA HIS A 86 1.39 0.67 5.49
C HIS A 86 2.45 0.81 4.40
N ALA A 87 2.27 0.18 3.25
CA ALA A 87 3.16 0.33 2.11
C ALA A 87 3.18 1.76 1.55
N ALA A 88 2.01 2.37 1.40
CA ALA A 88 1.88 3.75 0.94
C ALA A 88 2.51 4.73 1.94
N ARG A 89 2.24 4.56 3.23
CA ARG A 89 2.84 5.38 4.31
C ARG A 89 4.36 5.28 4.29
N ARG A 90 4.91 4.07 4.17
CA ARG A 90 6.37 3.87 4.11
C ARG A 90 7.00 4.58 2.91
N ARG A 91 6.37 4.54 1.74
CA ARG A 91 6.83 5.29 0.54
C ARG A 91 6.81 6.79 0.76
N ALA A 92 5.70 7.30 1.28
CA ALA A 92 5.56 8.72 1.57
C ALA A 92 6.61 9.21 2.57
N MET A 93 6.84 8.46 3.65
CA MET A 93 7.85 8.81 4.65
C MET A 93 9.27 8.73 4.10
N LYS A 94 9.55 7.73 3.24
CA LYS A 94 10.86 7.66 2.57
C LYS A 94 11.08 8.88 1.68
N SER A 95 10.12 9.23 0.84
CA SER A 95 10.21 10.41 -0.03
C SER A 95 10.36 11.70 0.77
N ALA A 96 9.64 11.84 1.89
CA ALA A 96 9.79 12.99 2.78
C ALA A 96 11.20 13.07 3.40
N THR A 97 11.78 11.94 3.78
CA THR A 97 13.15 11.87 4.31
C THR A 97 14.16 12.28 3.24
N ASP A 98 14.05 11.73 2.04
CA ASP A 98 14.95 12.04 0.92
C ASP A 98 14.90 13.55 0.58
N ASN A 99 13.70 14.14 0.55
CA ASN A 99 13.52 15.58 0.34
C ASN A 99 14.11 16.43 1.48
N ALA A 100 13.95 15.99 2.73
CA ALA A 100 14.52 16.69 3.88
C ALA A 100 16.06 16.68 3.85
N GLU A 101 16.68 15.56 3.48
CA GLU A 101 18.13 15.47 3.32
C GLU A 101 18.64 16.41 2.22
N GLU A 102 17.94 16.50 1.09
CA GLU A 102 18.30 17.42 0.02
C GLU A 102 18.21 18.88 0.48
N LEU A 103 17.14 19.22 1.21
CA LEU A 103 16.99 20.56 1.77
C LEU A 103 18.11 20.89 2.77
N ILE A 104 18.47 19.97 3.66
CA ILE A 104 19.58 20.14 4.60
C ILE A 104 20.88 20.42 3.84
N ARG A 105 21.19 19.63 2.81
CA ARG A 105 22.39 19.86 1.97
C ARG A 105 22.39 21.22 1.29
N SER A 106 21.22 21.65 0.80
CA SER A 106 21.06 22.96 0.17
C SER A 106 21.28 24.09 1.15
N LEU A 107 20.61 24.05 2.32
CA LEU A 107 20.74 25.07 3.36
C LEU A 107 22.17 25.12 3.94
N THR A 108 22.81 23.95 4.11
CA THR A 108 24.21 23.91 4.57
C THR A 108 25.15 24.61 3.59
N ARG A 109 24.95 24.40 2.28
CA ARG A 109 25.74 25.12 1.24
C ARG A 109 25.51 26.62 1.31
N GLN A 110 24.25 27.06 1.42
CA GLN A 110 23.91 28.49 1.52
C GLN A 110 24.53 29.12 2.77
N ALA A 111 24.43 28.44 3.93
CA ALA A 111 25.04 28.93 5.17
C ALA A 111 26.57 29.07 5.06
N ASN A 112 27.23 28.10 4.42
CA ASN A 112 28.67 28.17 4.20
C ASN A 112 29.07 29.29 3.23
N GLN A 113 28.29 29.52 2.16
CA GLN A 113 28.50 30.62 1.23
C GLN A 113 28.31 31.98 1.91
N ALA A 114 27.26 32.14 2.71
CA ALA A 114 27.02 33.38 3.46
C ALA A 114 28.17 33.66 4.42
N ARG A 115 28.62 32.65 5.18
CA ARG A 115 29.75 32.80 6.09
C ARG A 115 31.05 33.18 5.36
N GLN A 116 31.33 32.55 4.20
CA GLN A 116 32.53 32.90 3.40
C GLN A 116 32.42 34.33 2.86
N ALA A 117 31.24 34.78 2.42
CA ALA A 117 31.03 36.15 1.96
C ALA A 117 31.28 37.16 3.10
N GLU A 118 30.77 36.86 4.30
CA GLU A 118 30.97 37.71 5.49
C GLU A 118 32.46 37.80 5.85
N ILE A 119 33.17 36.68 5.94
CA ILE A 119 34.61 36.67 6.21
C ILE A 119 35.39 37.45 5.12
N THR A 120 35.05 37.27 3.85
CA THR A 120 35.70 37.98 2.74
C THR A 120 35.48 39.48 2.84
N GLN A 121 34.27 39.90 3.21
CA GLN A 121 33.92 41.31 3.43
C GLN A 121 34.75 41.90 4.60
N GLU A 122 34.78 41.24 5.74
CA GLU A 122 35.57 41.66 6.90
C GLU A 122 37.08 41.82 6.54
N ILE A 123 37.65 40.85 5.81
CA ILE A 123 39.04 40.94 5.36
C ILE A 123 39.22 42.14 4.45
N SER A 124 38.31 42.37 3.49
CA SER A 124 38.40 43.51 2.57
C SER A 124 38.29 44.85 3.28
N GLU A 125 37.44 44.96 4.32
CA GLU A 125 37.33 46.14 5.14
C GLU A 125 38.61 46.42 5.96
N ILE A 126 39.22 45.37 6.53
CA ILE A 126 40.46 45.49 7.29
C ILE A 126 41.60 45.95 6.35
N VAL A 127 41.76 45.32 5.19
CA VAL A 127 42.79 45.68 4.22
C VAL A 127 42.58 47.09 3.67
N GLY A 128 41.34 47.46 3.31
CA GLY A 128 41.03 48.79 2.84
C GLY A 128 41.26 49.90 3.91
N GLY A 129 40.94 49.58 5.17
CA GLY A 129 41.23 50.43 6.30
C GLY A 129 42.77 50.63 6.59
N ALA A 130 43.54 49.57 6.42
CA ALA A 130 45.00 49.64 6.55
C ALA A 130 45.65 50.48 5.45
N ASP A 131 45.22 50.34 4.19
CA ASP A 131 45.69 51.12 3.06
C ASP A 131 45.35 52.61 3.23
N ALA A 132 44.16 52.93 3.76
CA ALA A 132 43.73 54.33 4.03
C ALA A 132 44.53 55.00 5.18
N LEU A 133 45.11 54.23 6.08
CA LEU A 133 45.94 54.75 7.18
C LEU A 133 47.45 54.86 6.78
N SER A 134 47.85 54.25 5.67
CA SER A 134 49.22 54.28 5.18
C SER A 134 49.49 55.36 4.11
N ALA A 135 48.44 56.02 3.67
CA ALA A 135 48.48 57.19 2.74
C ALA A 135 48.41 58.49 3.48
#